data_fd5241f99723535d059e44e00a2b0fc0
#
_entry.id   fd5241f99723535d059e44e00a2b0fc0
#
_cell.length_a   1.000
_cell.length_b   1.000
_cell.length_c   1.000
_cell.angle_alpha   90.00
_cell.angle_beta   90.00
_cell.angle_gamma   90.00
#
_symmetry.space_group_name_H-M   'P 1'
#
loop_
_entity.id
_entity.type
_entity.pdbx_description
1 polymer ?
#
loop_
_entity_poly.entity_id
_entity_poly.type
_entity_poly.pdbx_seq_one_letter_code
_entity_poly.pdbx_strand_id
1 'polypeptide(L)'
;NNENQDHSLEKVLDHTLIRDSKDALENKKRVNLKYNIFNIDRTVGGMLSGQVALKYGHEGLPKNTINIDFSGNAGQSFGAWLAKGITLNLSGDANDYVGKGLSGGIISIKKNINSKLISDQNIIAGNTLLYGAISGECYINGVVGERFAVRNSGATAIVEGCGDHGAEYMTGGVVVILGQTGRNFAAGMSGGCLLYTSPSPRDRY
;
A
#
# COMPACT_ATOMS: atom_id res chain seq x y z
N ASN A 1 19.89 31.27 8.29
CA ASN A 1 19.37 30.98 6.94
C ASN A 1 17.89 31.31 6.92
N ASN A 2 17.51 32.37 6.21
CA ASN A 2 16.12 32.82 6.06
C ASN A 2 15.58 32.45 4.66
N GLU A 3 16.08 31.37 4.05
CA GLU A 3 15.55 30.90 2.78
C GLU A 3 14.40 29.93 3.05
N ASN A 4 13.22 30.25 2.59
CA ASN A 4 12.08 29.34 2.58
C ASN A 4 12.32 28.28 1.51
N GLN A 5 12.23 27.01 1.90
CA GLN A 5 12.34 25.90 0.97
C GLN A 5 11.03 25.79 0.17
N ASP A 6 11.12 25.87 -1.15
CA ASP A 6 10.01 25.56 -2.05
C ASP A 6 9.94 24.03 -2.24
N HIS A 7 8.88 23.41 -1.77
CA HIS A 7 8.63 21.96 -1.91
C HIS A 7 7.77 21.61 -3.13
N SER A 8 7.39 22.61 -3.93
CA SER A 8 6.55 22.48 -5.16
C SER A 8 5.29 21.61 -4.93
N LEU A 9 4.66 21.78 -3.76
CA LEU A 9 3.50 20.95 -3.38
C LEU A 9 2.19 21.38 -4.07
N GLU A 10 2.15 22.53 -4.71
CA GLU A 10 0.93 23.07 -5.33
C GLU A 10 0.39 22.22 -6.48
N LYS A 11 1.26 21.40 -7.09
CA LYS A 11 0.92 20.61 -8.28
C LYS A 11 0.75 19.11 -8.00
N VAL A 12 0.81 18.69 -6.72
CA VAL A 12 0.68 17.27 -6.40
C VAL A 12 -0.74 16.76 -6.65
N LEU A 13 -0.85 15.52 -7.10
CA LEU A 13 -2.12 14.89 -7.48
C LEU A 13 -3.14 14.89 -6.33
N ASP A 14 -2.69 14.82 -5.09
CA ASP A 14 -3.56 14.77 -3.91
C ASP A 14 -4.48 16.00 -3.76
N HIS A 15 -4.10 17.19 -4.24
CA HIS A 15 -5.02 18.32 -4.26
C HIS A 15 -6.25 18.06 -5.12
N THR A 16 -6.06 17.42 -6.27
CA THR A 16 -7.16 16.99 -7.13
C THR A 16 -8.00 15.91 -6.47
N LEU A 17 -7.37 14.92 -5.84
CA LEU A 17 -8.07 13.85 -5.11
C LEU A 17 -8.93 14.42 -3.97
N ILE A 18 -8.41 15.37 -3.21
CA ILE A 18 -9.14 16.04 -2.11
C ILE A 18 -10.34 16.81 -2.66
N ARG A 19 -10.14 17.62 -3.70
CA ARG A 19 -11.20 18.38 -4.33
C ARG A 19 -12.34 17.48 -4.83
N ASP A 20 -11.99 16.42 -5.56
CA ASP A 20 -12.96 15.54 -6.20
C ASP A 20 -13.59 14.55 -5.20
N SER A 21 -12.99 14.39 -4.01
CA SER A 21 -13.56 13.64 -2.88
C SER A 21 -14.38 14.49 -1.92
N LYS A 22 -14.69 15.75 -2.23
CA LYS A 22 -15.37 16.69 -1.33
C LYS A 22 -16.67 16.13 -0.74
N ASP A 23 -17.53 15.54 -1.58
CA ASP A 23 -18.80 14.95 -1.13
C ASP A 23 -18.58 13.81 -0.12
N ALA A 24 -17.54 13.00 -0.31
CA ALA A 24 -17.17 11.96 0.65
C ALA A 24 -16.65 12.54 1.96
N LEU A 25 -15.78 13.55 1.87
CA LEU A 25 -15.20 14.20 3.04
C LEU A 25 -16.22 15.01 3.84
N GLU A 26 -17.21 15.63 3.21
CA GLU A 26 -18.21 16.45 3.90
C GLU A 26 -19.44 15.65 4.35
N ASN A 27 -19.94 14.77 3.50
CA ASN A 27 -21.24 14.14 3.64
C ASN A 27 -21.17 12.60 3.77
N LYS A 28 -19.96 12.01 3.80
CA LYS A 28 -19.74 10.54 3.79
C LYS A 28 -20.39 9.86 2.58
N LYS A 29 -20.64 10.61 1.51
CA LYS A 29 -21.22 10.09 0.29
C LYS A 29 -20.16 9.34 -0.50
N ARG A 30 -20.50 8.14 -0.98
CA ARG A 30 -19.55 7.33 -1.79
C ARG A 30 -19.19 8.06 -3.08
N VAL A 31 -17.88 8.10 -3.38
CA VAL A 31 -17.32 8.62 -4.62
C VAL A 31 -16.45 7.57 -5.29
N ASN A 32 -16.49 7.53 -6.65
CA ASN A 32 -15.65 6.67 -7.46
C ASN A 32 -14.93 7.55 -8.48
N LEU A 33 -13.61 7.55 -8.41
CA LEU A 33 -12.75 8.42 -9.20
C LEU A 33 -11.81 7.59 -10.06
N LYS A 34 -11.33 8.15 -11.18
CA LYS A 34 -10.37 7.50 -12.07
C LYS A 34 -9.31 8.49 -12.53
N TYR A 35 -8.04 8.07 -12.45
CA TYR A 35 -6.90 8.88 -12.85
C TYR A 35 -5.82 8.05 -13.53
N ASN A 36 -5.04 8.71 -14.38
CA ASN A 36 -3.72 8.21 -14.74
C ASN A 36 -2.73 8.61 -13.65
N ILE A 37 -1.73 7.76 -13.41
CA ILE A 37 -0.68 8.02 -12.43
C ILE A 37 0.68 7.78 -13.06
N PHE A 38 1.66 8.58 -12.66
CA PHE A 38 3.01 8.55 -13.18
C PHE A 38 4.02 8.41 -12.05
N ASN A 39 5.22 7.95 -12.35
CA ASN A 39 6.28 7.73 -11.36
C ASN A 39 6.73 9.01 -10.62
N ILE A 40 6.39 10.18 -11.13
CA ILE A 40 6.61 11.46 -10.45
C ILE A 40 5.57 11.74 -9.35
N ASP A 41 4.42 11.08 -9.39
CA ASP A 41 3.35 11.23 -8.42
C ASP A 41 3.69 10.39 -7.18
N ARG A 42 4.26 11.05 -6.18
CA ARG A 42 4.73 10.42 -4.94
C ARG A 42 3.73 10.63 -3.81
N THR A 43 3.69 9.69 -2.88
CA THR A 43 2.88 9.75 -1.65
C THR A 43 1.38 9.98 -1.92
N VAL A 44 0.92 9.51 -3.08
CA VAL A 44 -0.48 9.65 -3.50
C VAL A 44 -1.41 8.98 -2.49
N GLY A 45 -2.43 9.70 -2.06
CA GLY A 45 -3.37 9.29 -1.00
C GLY A 45 -2.97 9.77 0.40
N GLY A 46 -1.73 10.27 0.59
CA GLY A 46 -1.26 10.72 1.90
C GLY A 46 -1.93 11.99 2.40
N MET A 47 -2.02 13.04 1.57
CA MET A 47 -2.71 14.28 1.93
C MET A 47 -4.22 14.06 2.04
N LEU A 48 -4.81 13.25 1.16
CA LEU A 48 -6.21 12.86 1.25
C LEU A 48 -6.50 12.15 2.58
N SER A 49 -5.63 11.22 2.99
CA SER A 49 -5.71 10.55 4.30
C SER A 49 -5.62 11.54 5.46
N GLY A 50 -4.76 12.55 5.35
CA GLY A 50 -4.68 13.64 6.30
C GLY A 50 -6.01 14.38 6.48
N GLN A 51 -6.74 14.65 5.38
CA GLN A 51 -8.08 15.27 5.46
C GLN A 51 -9.09 14.37 6.16
N VAL A 52 -9.07 13.06 5.88
CA VAL A 52 -9.93 12.10 6.59
C VAL A 52 -9.60 12.06 8.08
N ALA A 53 -8.33 11.99 8.43
CA ALA A 53 -7.87 11.94 9.82
C ALA A 53 -8.20 13.22 10.60
N LEU A 54 -8.03 14.40 10.00
CA LEU A 54 -8.39 15.68 10.59
C LEU A 54 -9.89 15.76 10.91
N LYS A 55 -10.74 15.21 10.06
CA LYS A 55 -12.19 15.31 10.20
C LYS A 55 -12.81 14.18 11.02
N TYR A 56 -12.28 12.97 10.93
CA TYR A 56 -12.89 11.76 11.48
C TYR A 56 -12.00 11.01 12.46
N GLY A 57 -10.80 11.52 12.74
CA GLY A 57 -9.84 10.84 13.62
C GLY A 57 -9.45 9.45 13.13
N HIS A 58 -9.18 8.55 14.06
CA HIS A 58 -8.83 7.16 13.79
C HIS A 58 -10.02 6.30 13.30
N GLU A 59 -11.25 6.73 13.56
CA GLU A 59 -12.45 6.04 13.07
C GLU A 59 -12.55 6.07 11.54
N GLY A 60 -12.05 7.14 10.92
CA GLY A 60 -12.07 7.31 9.48
C GLY A 60 -13.46 7.38 8.87
N LEU A 61 -13.57 7.02 7.61
CA LEU A 61 -14.82 6.92 6.86
C LEU A 61 -15.30 5.45 6.81
N PRO A 62 -16.61 5.21 6.54
CA PRO A 62 -17.10 3.88 6.22
C PRO A 62 -16.32 3.23 5.08
N LYS A 63 -16.16 1.91 5.11
CA LYS A 63 -15.41 1.15 4.09
C LYS A 63 -15.91 1.50 2.68
N ASN A 64 -14.99 1.70 1.73
CA ASN A 64 -15.28 2.04 0.33
C ASN A 64 -16.06 3.35 0.14
N THR A 65 -15.84 4.35 0.98
CA THR A 65 -16.45 5.68 0.79
C THR A 65 -15.74 6.44 -0.33
N ILE A 66 -14.41 6.38 -0.39
CA ILE A 66 -13.60 6.98 -1.46
C ILE A 66 -12.92 5.83 -2.20
N ASN A 67 -13.32 5.59 -3.46
CA ASN A 67 -12.70 4.58 -4.32
C ASN A 67 -12.01 5.27 -5.48
N ILE A 68 -10.74 5.00 -5.67
CA ILE A 68 -9.93 5.63 -6.72
C ILE A 68 -9.24 4.54 -7.54
N ASP A 69 -9.55 4.51 -8.82
CA ASP A 69 -8.90 3.64 -9.80
C ASP A 69 -7.78 4.40 -10.50
N PHE A 70 -6.57 3.88 -10.43
CA PHE A 70 -5.40 4.40 -11.12
C PHE A 70 -4.96 3.49 -12.25
N SER A 71 -4.44 4.09 -13.32
CA SER A 71 -3.78 3.37 -14.42
C SER A 71 -2.42 3.99 -14.68
N GLY A 72 -1.38 3.20 -14.66
CA GLY A 72 0.00 3.65 -14.91
C GLY A 72 0.99 3.19 -13.84
N ASN A 73 2.03 3.99 -13.60
CA ASN A 73 3.14 3.63 -12.73
C ASN A 73 3.18 4.59 -11.55
N ALA A 74 2.87 4.09 -10.36
CA ALA A 74 2.86 4.92 -9.16
C ALA A 74 4.28 5.18 -8.64
N GLY A 75 4.55 6.41 -8.25
CA GLY A 75 5.79 6.80 -7.59
C GLY A 75 5.91 6.24 -6.16
N GLN A 76 6.98 6.60 -5.48
CA GLN A 76 7.25 6.14 -4.11
C GLN A 76 6.12 6.49 -3.15
N SER A 77 5.92 5.61 -2.14
CA SER A 77 4.99 5.81 -1.04
C SER A 77 3.51 5.91 -1.45
N PHE A 78 3.13 5.23 -2.55
CA PHE A 78 1.73 5.12 -2.94
C PHE A 78 0.89 4.54 -1.80
N GLY A 79 -0.16 5.23 -1.38
CA GLY A 79 -1.02 4.82 -0.28
C GLY A 79 -0.35 4.82 1.10
N ALA A 80 0.77 5.55 1.30
CA ALA A 80 1.36 5.70 2.62
C ALA A 80 0.36 6.35 3.59
N TRP A 81 0.27 5.81 4.82
CA TRP A 81 -0.65 6.21 5.89
C TRP A 81 -2.14 6.22 5.48
N LEU A 82 -2.50 5.41 4.50
CA LEU A 82 -3.86 5.42 3.93
C LEU A 82 -4.91 5.18 5.00
N ALA A 83 -5.79 6.16 5.16
CA ALA A 83 -6.81 6.17 6.19
C ALA A 83 -8.00 5.25 5.83
N LYS A 84 -8.68 4.76 6.86
CA LYS A 84 -9.90 3.95 6.72
C LYS A 84 -10.98 4.68 5.90
N GLY A 85 -11.58 3.96 4.98
CA GLY A 85 -12.62 4.44 4.06
C GLY A 85 -12.10 4.82 2.69
N ILE A 86 -10.77 4.90 2.50
CA ILE A 86 -10.13 5.12 1.20
C ILE A 86 -9.68 3.78 0.62
N THR A 87 -10.02 3.56 -0.65
CA THR A 87 -9.57 2.40 -1.45
C THR A 87 -8.85 2.90 -2.68
N LEU A 88 -7.61 2.48 -2.86
CA LEU A 88 -6.78 2.77 -4.03
C LEU A 88 -6.59 1.48 -4.84
N ASN A 89 -7.02 1.48 -6.08
CA ASN A 89 -6.82 0.39 -7.02
C ASN A 89 -5.84 0.84 -8.10
N LEU A 90 -4.74 0.12 -8.29
CA LEU A 90 -3.75 0.42 -9.33
C LEU A 90 -3.71 -0.69 -10.37
N SER A 91 -3.95 -0.33 -11.62
CA SER A 91 -3.66 -1.16 -12.78
C SER A 91 -2.33 -0.74 -13.40
N GLY A 92 -1.26 -1.41 -12.99
CA GLY A 92 0.11 -1.04 -13.33
C GLY A 92 1.11 -1.56 -12.31
N ASP A 93 2.17 -0.79 -12.09
CA ASP A 93 3.21 -1.08 -11.12
C ASP A 93 3.45 0.09 -10.16
N ALA A 94 4.12 -0.16 -9.07
CA ALA A 94 4.39 0.84 -8.05
C ALA A 94 5.86 0.76 -7.59
N ASN A 95 6.37 1.91 -7.14
CA ASN A 95 7.71 2.03 -6.60
C ASN A 95 7.76 1.57 -5.12
N ASP A 96 8.82 1.93 -4.40
CA ASP A 96 9.03 1.54 -3.00
C ASP A 96 8.01 2.18 -2.02
N TYR A 97 7.93 1.61 -0.83
CA TYR A 97 7.16 2.12 0.32
C TYR A 97 5.63 2.17 0.13
N VAL A 98 5.07 1.36 -0.77
CA VAL A 98 3.61 1.25 -0.88
C VAL A 98 3.00 0.90 0.47
N GLY A 99 1.97 1.63 0.87
CA GLY A 99 1.24 1.36 2.11
C GLY A 99 2.08 1.49 3.39
N LYS A 100 3.23 2.20 3.36
CA LYS A 100 3.99 2.48 4.59
C LYS A 100 3.07 3.10 5.64
N GLY A 101 3.02 2.52 6.84
CA GLY A 101 2.16 2.99 7.90
C GLY A 101 0.66 2.91 7.58
N LEU A 102 0.23 1.97 6.73
CA LEU A 102 -1.18 1.77 6.36
C LEU A 102 -2.08 1.79 7.60
N SER A 103 -3.13 2.62 7.58
CA SER A 103 -3.93 2.98 8.75
C SER A 103 -5.44 2.75 8.51
N GLY A 104 -5.80 1.61 7.93
CA GLY A 104 -7.20 1.18 7.74
C GLY A 104 -7.74 1.30 6.32
N GLY A 105 -6.98 1.89 5.39
CA GLY A 105 -7.33 1.93 3.97
C GLY A 105 -7.14 0.60 3.26
N ILE A 106 -7.51 0.55 1.99
CA ILE A 106 -7.38 -0.62 1.13
C ILE A 106 -6.51 -0.25 -0.07
N ILE A 107 -5.52 -1.07 -0.37
CA ILE A 107 -4.67 -0.96 -1.55
C ILE A 107 -4.78 -2.25 -2.37
N SER A 108 -5.04 -2.11 -3.66
CA SER A 108 -5.04 -3.23 -4.60
C SER A 108 -4.16 -2.87 -5.80
N ILE A 109 -3.16 -3.69 -6.09
CA ILE A 109 -2.26 -3.52 -7.24
C ILE A 109 -2.33 -4.76 -8.11
N LYS A 110 -2.56 -4.57 -9.39
CA LYS A 110 -2.51 -5.63 -10.39
C LYS A 110 -1.83 -5.11 -11.66
N LYS A 111 -1.17 -6.01 -12.37
CA LYS A 111 -0.58 -5.66 -13.66
C LYS A 111 -1.62 -5.05 -14.61
N ASN A 112 -1.18 -4.20 -15.52
CA ASN A 112 -2.05 -3.71 -16.59
C ASN A 112 -2.57 -4.90 -17.41
N ILE A 113 -3.84 -4.86 -17.81
CA ILE A 113 -4.51 -5.95 -18.55
C ILE A 113 -3.78 -6.29 -19.87
N ASN A 114 -3.13 -5.31 -20.48
CA ASN A 114 -2.38 -5.49 -21.72
C ASN A 114 -0.92 -5.94 -21.48
N SER A 115 -0.50 -6.06 -20.21
CA SER A 115 0.84 -6.51 -19.87
C SER A 115 1.00 -8.00 -20.07
N LYS A 116 2.12 -8.40 -20.69
CA LYS A 116 2.51 -9.81 -20.87
C LYS A 116 3.21 -10.39 -19.63
N LEU A 117 3.41 -9.61 -18.56
CA LEU A 117 4.04 -10.07 -17.34
C LEU A 117 3.23 -11.24 -16.74
N ILE A 118 3.92 -12.18 -16.14
CA ILE A 118 3.35 -13.31 -15.39
C ILE A 118 3.42 -12.91 -13.92
N SER A 119 2.27 -12.82 -13.24
CA SER A 119 2.17 -12.16 -11.93
C SER A 119 3.03 -12.81 -10.84
N ASP A 120 3.13 -14.14 -10.82
CA ASP A 120 3.93 -14.89 -9.85
C ASP A 120 5.44 -14.92 -10.16
N GLN A 121 5.87 -14.36 -11.30
CA GLN A 121 7.26 -14.35 -11.75
C GLN A 121 7.85 -12.95 -11.88
N ASN A 122 7.04 -11.91 -11.74
CA ASN A 122 7.48 -10.54 -11.97
C ASN A 122 7.16 -9.64 -10.79
N ILE A 123 8.16 -8.80 -10.45
CA ILE A 123 8.00 -7.76 -9.44
C ILE A 123 7.16 -6.63 -10.02
N ILE A 124 6.05 -6.30 -9.37
CA ILE A 124 5.15 -5.19 -9.75
C ILE A 124 5.07 -4.08 -8.69
N ALA A 125 5.68 -4.30 -7.54
CA ALA A 125 5.85 -3.27 -6.52
C ALA A 125 7.23 -3.39 -5.88
N GLY A 126 7.84 -2.26 -5.54
CA GLY A 126 9.23 -2.20 -5.09
C GLY A 126 9.48 -2.76 -3.70
N ASN A 127 10.36 -2.11 -2.94
CA ASN A 127 10.84 -2.58 -1.64
C ASN A 127 10.10 -1.90 -0.47
N THR A 128 10.17 -2.54 0.70
CA THR A 128 9.74 -1.96 1.99
C THR A 128 8.25 -1.58 2.02
N LEU A 129 7.42 -2.38 1.35
CA LEU A 129 5.97 -2.18 1.36
C LEU A 129 5.40 -2.50 2.73
N LEU A 130 4.36 -1.78 3.15
CA LEU A 130 3.62 -1.97 4.41
C LEU A 130 4.51 -1.86 5.67
N TYR A 131 5.66 -1.20 5.56
CA TYR A 131 6.51 -0.99 6.73
C TYR A 131 5.72 -0.28 7.84
N GLY A 132 5.65 -0.91 9.02
CA GLY A 132 4.95 -0.35 10.16
C GLY A 132 3.44 -0.17 9.95
N ALA A 133 2.81 -0.94 9.06
CA ALA A 133 1.36 -0.92 8.88
C ALA A 133 0.64 -1.35 10.15
N ILE A 134 -0.41 -0.64 10.53
CA ILE A 134 -1.14 -0.87 11.79
C ILE A 134 -2.54 -1.44 11.58
N SER A 135 -3.14 -1.23 10.42
CA SER A 135 -4.46 -1.76 10.03
C SER A 135 -4.70 -1.55 8.54
N GLY A 136 -5.74 -2.19 8.00
CA GLY A 136 -6.09 -2.07 6.58
C GLY A 136 -5.79 -3.32 5.78
N GLU A 137 -5.95 -3.23 4.49
CA GLU A 137 -5.85 -4.37 3.58
C GLU A 137 -4.95 -4.01 2.39
N CYS A 138 -4.07 -4.93 1.97
CA CYS A 138 -3.22 -4.76 0.79
C CYS A 138 -3.18 -6.04 -0.03
N TYR A 139 -3.57 -5.95 -1.30
CA TYR A 139 -3.67 -7.07 -2.23
C TYR A 139 -2.82 -6.78 -3.46
N ILE A 140 -1.77 -7.57 -3.71
CA ILE A 140 -0.86 -7.37 -4.83
C ILE A 140 -0.81 -8.63 -5.67
N ASN A 141 -1.36 -8.56 -6.87
CA ASN A 141 -1.28 -9.64 -7.85
C ASN A 141 0.07 -9.56 -8.58
N GLY A 142 1.12 -9.91 -7.89
CA GLY A 142 2.50 -9.92 -8.35
C GLY A 142 3.49 -10.14 -7.22
N VAL A 143 4.76 -10.32 -7.57
CA VAL A 143 5.87 -10.40 -6.62
C VAL A 143 6.20 -8.98 -6.13
N VAL A 144 6.63 -8.88 -4.87
CA VAL A 144 7.12 -7.62 -4.29
C VAL A 144 8.60 -7.75 -3.93
N GLY A 145 9.27 -6.62 -3.80
CA GLY A 145 10.68 -6.57 -3.45
C GLY A 145 10.98 -6.99 -2.01
N GLU A 146 12.14 -6.56 -1.51
CA GLU A 146 12.60 -6.88 -0.16
C GLU A 146 11.81 -6.14 0.92
N ARG A 147 11.88 -6.65 2.17
CA ARG A 147 11.33 -6.02 3.39
C ARG A 147 9.82 -5.75 3.33
N PHE A 148 9.10 -6.66 2.70
CA PHE A 148 7.64 -6.61 2.70
C PHE A 148 7.07 -6.84 4.10
N ALA A 149 6.11 -6.02 4.53
CA ALA A 149 5.38 -6.12 5.80
C ALA A 149 6.26 -6.14 7.08
N VAL A 150 7.47 -5.54 7.01
CA VAL A 150 8.34 -5.38 8.19
C VAL A 150 7.61 -4.55 9.24
N ARG A 151 7.61 -5.03 10.50
CA ARG A 151 6.90 -4.41 11.63
C ARG A 151 5.40 -4.20 11.39
N ASN A 152 4.78 -5.03 10.56
CA ASN A 152 3.32 -5.04 10.46
C ASN A 152 2.72 -5.44 11.82
N SER A 153 1.76 -4.68 12.30
CA SER A 153 1.10 -4.89 13.60
C SER A 153 -0.40 -5.13 13.51
N GLY A 154 -1.02 -5.03 12.32
CA GLY A 154 -2.47 -5.25 12.22
C GLY A 154 -3.06 -5.26 10.81
N ALA A 155 -2.28 -4.95 9.77
CA ALA A 155 -2.77 -5.01 8.40
C ALA A 155 -2.85 -6.44 7.87
N THR A 156 -3.80 -6.66 6.96
CA THR A 156 -3.91 -7.89 6.15
C THR A 156 -3.25 -7.66 4.79
N ALA A 157 -2.36 -8.54 4.40
CA ALA A 157 -1.62 -8.43 3.15
C ALA A 157 -1.53 -9.77 2.41
N ILE A 158 -1.77 -9.74 1.09
CA ILE A 158 -1.68 -10.92 0.22
C ILE A 158 -0.86 -10.56 -1.02
N VAL A 159 0.20 -11.35 -1.29
CA VAL A 159 1.07 -11.16 -2.47
C VAL A 159 1.43 -12.51 -3.10
N GLU A 160 1.85 -12.50 -4.36
CA GLU A 160 2.29 -13.71 -5.08
C GLU A 160 3.69 -14.19 -4.63
N GLY A 161 4.52 -13.32 -4.11
CA GLY A 161 5.85 -13.64 -3.60
C GLY A 161 6.55 -12.41 -3.05
N CYS A 162 7.63 -12.58 -2.28
CA CYS A 162 8.43 -11.46 -1.77
C CYS A 162 9.92 -11.79 -1.72
N GLY A 163 10.74 -10.74 -1.78
CA GLY A 163 12.19 -10.81 -1.60
C GLY A 163 12.63 -11.09 -0.16
N ASP A 164 13.90 -10.80 0.11
CA ASP A 164 14.54 -11.01 1.41
C ASP A 164 13.87 -10.16 2.51
N HIS A 165 13.96 -10.64 3.76
CA HIS A 165 13.52 -9.92 4.96
C HIS A 165 12.01 -9.64 5.05
N GLY A 166 11.16 -10.42 4.36
CA GLY A 166 9.70 -10.29 4.46
C GLY A 166 9.19 -10.60 5.85
N ALA A 167 8.20 -9.84 6.33
CA ALA A 167 7.54 -9.99 7.64
C ALA A 167 8.49 -9.96 8.87
N GLU A 168 9.70 -9.38 8.73
CA GLU A 168 10.60 -9.23 9.88
C GLU A 168 9.95 -8.38 10.97
N TYR A 169 10.14 -8.79 12.23
CA TYR A 169 9.60 -8.10 13.42
C TYR A 169 8.10 -7.84 13.36
N MET A 170 7.35 -8.66 12.63
CA MET A 170 5.89 -8.59 12.60
C MET A 170 5.33 -8.91 14.00
N THR A 171 4.38 -8.11 14.46
CA THR A 171 3.78 -8.21 15.80
C THR A 171 2.28 -8.49 15.77
N GLY A 172 1.63 -8.37 14.60
CA GLY A 172 0.20 -8.60 14.44
C GLY A 172 -0.22 -8.54 12.97
N GLY A 173 -1.51 -8.72 12.71
CA GLY A 173 -2.07 -8.74 11.36
C GLY A 173 -1.98 -10.10 10.68
N VAL A 174 -2.26 -10.12 9.37
CA VAL A 174 -2.25 -11.35 8.55
C VAL A 174 -1.42 -11.10 7.30
N VAL A 175 -0.45 -11.97 7.04
CA VAL A 175 0.34 -11.94 5.80
C VAL A 175 0.23 -13.27 5.10
N VAL A 176 -0.12 -13.23 3.82
CA VAL A 176 -0.24 -14.42 2.95
C VAL A 176 0.70 -14.25 1.77
N ILE A 177 1.63 -15.19 1.60
CA ILE A 177 2.54 -15.27 0.45
C ILE A 177 2.17 -16.52 -0.34
N LEU A 178 1.70 -16.34 -1.58
CA LEU A 178 1.22 -17.45 -2.41
C LEU A 178 2.34 -18.22 -3.11
N GLY A 179 3.55 -17.69 -3.13
CA GLY A 179 4.70 -18.28 -3.79
C GLY A 179 5.98 -18.14 -2.97
N GLN A 180 7.08 -17.78 -3.63
CA GLN A 180 8.41 -17.79 -3.03
C GLN A 180 8.64 -16.67 -2.03
N THR A 181 9.44 -16.96 -1.01
CA THR A 181 9.96 -16.00 -0.04
C THR A 181 11.49 -15.96 -0.10
N GLY A 182 12.07 -14.80 0.15
CA GLY A 182 13.52 -14.64 0.27
C GLY A 182 14.09 -15.09 1.60
N ARG A 183 15.35 -14.77 1.83
CA ARG A 183 16.08 -15.09 3.08
C ARG A 183 15.53 -14.27 4.27
N ASN A 184 15.79 -14.76 5.48
CA ASN A 184 15.41 -14.10 6.73
C ASN A 184 13.91 -13.79 6.84
N PHE A 185 13.07 -14.54 6.12
CA PHE A 185 11.63 -14.38 6.17
C PHE A 185 11.12 -14.63 7.59
N ALA A 186 10.26 -13.72 8.09
CA ALA A 186 9.70 -13.72 9.43
C ALA A 186 10.74 -13.69 10.58
N ALA A 187 11.97 -13.25 10.33
CA ALA A 187 12.96 -13.12 11.38
C ALA A 187 12.49 -12.15 12.47
N GLY A 188 12.57 -12.57 13.74
CA GLY A 188 12.14 -11.75 14.88
C GLY A 188 10.62 -11.50 14.96
N MET A 189 9.80 -12.22 14.20
CA MET A 189 8.35 -12.19 14.33
C MET A 189 7.92 -12.62 15.74
N SER A 190 7.04 -11.85 16.37
CA SER A 190 6.54 -12.12 17.72
C SER A 190 5.01 -12.26 17.81
N GLY A 191 4.29 -11.98 16.72
CA GLY A 191 2.82 -12.12 16.68
C GLY A 191 2.25 -11.95 15.28
N GLY A 192 0.94 -12.21 15.14
CA GLY A 192 0.24 -12.20 13.86
C GLY A 192 0.08 -13.59 13.25
N CYS A 193 -0.59 -13.64 12.09
CA CYS A 193 -0.77 -14.86 11.30
C CYS A 193 0.02 -14.75 10.00
N LEU A 194 0.83 -15.77 9.73
CA LEU A 194 1.64 -15.85 8.53
C LEU A 194 1.34 -17.16 7.80
N LEU A 195 0.85 -17.06 6.56
CA LEU A 195 0.58 -18.20 5.68
C LEU A 195 1.48 -18.07 4.44
N TYR A 196 2.19 -19.15 4.12
CA TYR A 196 3.02 -19.22 2.91
C TYR A 196 3.01 -20.65 2.34
N THR A 197 3.15 -20.77 1.03
CA THR A 197 3.02 -22.05 0.33
C THR A 197 4.37 -22.69 -0.04
N SER A 198 5.45 -21.91 0.00
CA SER A 198 6.80 -22.43 -0.25
C SER A 198 7.43 -22.96 1.04
N PRO A 199 8.16 -24.11 1.00
CA PRO A 199 8.88 -24.56 2.17
C PRO A 199 9.88 -23.49 2.62
N SER A 200 9.79 -23.13 3.90
CA SER A 200 10.74 -22.20 4.52
C SER A 200 12.15 -22.74 4.39
N PRO A 201 13.19 -21.90 4.27
CA PRO A 201 14.56 -22.35 4.42
C PRO A 201 14.81 -23.12 5.73
N ARG A 202 13.99 -22.90 6.78
CA ARG A 202 14.03 -23.67 8.04
C ARG A 202 13.47 -25.08 7.93
N ASP A 203 12.65 -25.38 6.91
CA ASP A 203 12.03 -26.68 6.70
C ASP A 203 12.91 -27.64 5.88
N ARG A 204 14.12 -27.20 5.52
CA ARG A 204 15.09 -27.98 4.72
C ARG A 204 16.16 -28.70 5.55
N TYR A 205 16.04 -28.69 6.89
CA TYR A 205 16.98 -29.38 7.79
C TYR A 205 16.25 -30.27 8.79
#